data_9deeffd665d8995445d7341603e2cdb9
#
_entry.id   9deeffd665d8995445d7341603e2cdb9
#
_cell.length_a   1.000
_cell.length_b   1.000
_cell.length_c   1.000
_cell.angle_alpha   90.00
_cell.angle_beta   90.00
_cell.angle_gamma   90.00
#
_symmetry.space_group_name_H-M   'P 1'
#
loop_
_entity.id
_entity.type
_entity.pdbx_description
1 polymer ?
#
loop_
_entity_poly.entity_id
_entity_poly.type
_entity_poly.pdbx_seq_one_letter_code
_entity_poly.pdbx_strand_id
1 'polypeptide(L)'
;MSTQSDLDQIHQLKARYFRLMDTKEWELLRDVFTVDVRIDTTEDSGTVIDGVDEYLPFLISQIGDVVTAHHGHMPEISLVDDDHATGIWAMEDELWWPEGQPIKYLHGYGHYHETYVRTADGWKISSLRLTRLHRIFEFAD
;
A
#
# COMPACT_ATOMS: atom_id res chain seq x y z
N MET A 1 17.61 -13.94 14.11
CA MET A 1 17.90 -12.67 13.44
C MET A 1 17.76 -11.54 14.44
N SER A 2 18.54 -10.48 14.26
CA SER A 2 18.45 -9.33 15.16
C SER A 2 17.20 -8.50 14.87
N THR A 3 16.70 -7.77 15.88
CA THR A 3 15.60 -6.81 15.76
C THR A 3 15.87 -5.80 14.64
N GLN A 4 17.13 -5.33 14.53
CA GLN A 4 17.50 -4.37 13.48
C GLN A 4 17.33 -4.97 12.08
N SER A 5 17.71 -6.25 11.91
CA SER A 5 17.51 -6.92 10.62
C SER A 5 16.04 -7.05 10.24
N ASP A 6 15.17 -7.32 11.20
CA ASP A 6 13.73 -7.43 10.96
C ASP A 6 13.13 -6.06 10.59
N LEU A 7 13.51 -5.00 11.30
CA LEU A 7 13.07 -3.64 10.96
C LEU A 7 13.52 -3.25 9.56
N ASP A 8 14.78 -3.52 9.20
CA ASP A 8 15.30 -3.23 7.87
C ASP A 8 14.54 -3.99 6.79
N GLN A 9 14.20 -5.26 7.03
CA GLN A 9 13.44 -6.07 6.08
C GLN A 9 12.02 -5.54 5.88
N ILE A 10 11.38 -5.08 6.94
CA ILE A 10 10.04 -4.48 6.85
C ILE A 10 10.10 -3.14 6.10
N HIS A 11 11.13 -2.33 6.33
CA HIS A 11 11.36 -1.10 5.55
C HIS A 11 11.49 -1.41 4.07
N GLN A 12 12.29 -2.42 3.70
CA GLN A 12 12.47 -2.81 2.31
C GLN A 12 11.19 -3.38 1.71
N LEU A 13 10.41 -4.13 2.48
CA LEU A 13 9.11 -4.64 2.06
C LEU A 13 8.18 -3.50 1.64
N LYS A 14 8.07 -2.46 2.47
CA LYS A 14 7.23 -1.31 2.17
C LYS A 14 7.80 -0.48 1.01
N ALA A 15 9.11 -0.38 0.89
CA ALA A 15 9.75 0.28 -0.25
C ALA A 15 9.40 -0.44 -1.56
N ARG A 16 9.42 -1.78 -1.58
CA ARG A 16 9.00 -2.55 -2.75
C ARG A 16 7.51 -2.34 -3.07
N TYR A 17 6.66 -2.29 -2.04
CA TYR A 17 5.24 -2.01 -2.22
C TYR A 17 5.04 -0.72 -3.03
N PHE A 18 5.66 0.37 -2.61
CA PHE A 18 5.54 1.66 -3.31
C PHE A 18 6.09 1.58 -4.73
N ARG A 19 7.31 1.09 -4.89
CA ARG A 19 7.98 1.06 -6.18
C ARG A 19 7.22 0.19 -7.19
N LEU A 20 6.81 -1.00 -6.79
CA LEU A 20 6.16 -1.95 -7.69
C LEU A 20 4.75 -1.48 -8.08
N MET A 21 4.05 -0.81 -7.17
CA MET A 21 2.76 -0.20 -7.47
C MET A 21 2.91 0.94 -8.47
N ASP A 22 3.85 1.85 -8.24
CA ASP A 22 4.05 3.03 -9.09
C ASP A 22 4.60 2.66 -10.46
N THR A 23 5.39 1.60 -10.56
CA THR A 23 5.90 1.10 -11.85
C THR A 23 4.96 0.08 -12.51
N LYS A 24 3.82 -0.23 -11.87
CA LYS A 24 2.78 -1.12 -12.41
C LYS A 24 3.27 -2.55 -12.63
N GLU A 25 4.18 -3.03 -11.79
CA GLU A 25 4.71 -4.40 -11.84
C GLU A 25 3.86 -5.32 -10.97
N TRP A 26 2.67 -5.63 -11.45
CA TRP A 26 1.62 -6.28 -10.67
C TRP A 26 1.99 -7.68 -10.16
N GLU A 27 2.67 -8.49 -10.97
CA GLU A 27 3.05 -9.84 -10.57
C GLU A 27 4.09 -9.84 -9.43
N LEU A 28 5.02 -8.90 -9.47
CA LEU A 28 5.98 -8.74 -8.38
C LEU A 28 5.33 -8.13 -7.14
N LEU A 29 4.37 -7.23 -7.33
CA LEU A 29 3.62 -6.63 -6.22
C LEU A 29 2.83 -7.69 -5.44
N ARG A 30 2.32 -8.72 -6.13
CA ARG A 30 1.62 -9.85 -5.49
C ARG A 30 2.43 -10.43 -4.33
N ASP A 31 3.73 -10.58 -4.50
CA ASP A 31 4.61 -11.22 -3.52
C ASP A 31 4.88 -10.38 -2.28
N VAL A 32 4.49 -9.12 -2.28
CA VAL A 32 4.57 -8.24 -1.11
C VAL A 32 3.51 -8.62 -0.06
N PHE A 33 2.41 -9.25 -0.49
CA PHE A 33 1.27 -9.57 0.36
C PHE A 33 1.20 -11.06 0.68
N THR A 34 0.58 -11.40 1.82
CA THR A 34 0.11 -12.76 2.05
C THR A 34 -1.06 -13.06 1.12
N VAL A 35 -1.29 -14.35 0.84
CA VAL A 35 -2.39 -14.76 -0.05
C VAL A 35 -3.75 -14.29 0.50
N ASP A 36 -3.91 -14.29 1.82
CA ASP A 36 -5.15 -13.92 2.52
C ASP A 36 -5.16 -12.47 3.02
N VAL A 37 -4.33 -11.61 2.45
CA VAL A 37 -4.22 -10.21 2.88
C VAL A 37 -5.58 -9.53 2.95
N ARG A 38 -5.79 -8.71 3.98
CA ARG A 38 -6.97 -7.86 4.09
C ARG A 38 -6.59 -6.42 3.75
N ILE A 39 -7.24 -5.87 2.74
CA ILE A 39 -7.02 -4.49 2.29
C ILE A 39 -8.27 -3.68 2.59
N ASP A 40 -8.14 -2.71 3.47
CA ASP A 40 -9.23 -1.81 3.85
C ASP A 40 -8.92 -0.41 3.33
N THR A 41 -9.58 -0.02 2.25
CA THR A 41 -9.49 1.32 1.69
C THR A 41 -10.84 2.03 1.77
N THR A 42 -11.59 1.79 2.85
CA THR A 42 -12.93 2.35 3.05
C THR A 42 -12.94 3.88 2.93
N GLU A 43 -11.91 4.55 3.44
CA GLU A 43 -11.81 6.01 3.37
C GLU A 43 -11.43 6.54 1.99
N ASP A 44 -11.09 5.67 1.07
CA ASP A 44 -10.70 6.01 -0.30
C ASP A 44 -11.75 5.54 -1.32
N SER A 45 -11.80 4.23 -1.51
CA SER A 45 -12.68 3.58 -2.49
C SER A 45 -14.00 3.07 -1.89
N GLY A 46 -14.13 3.10 -0.56
CA GLY A 46 -15.30 2.57 0.13
C GLY A 46 -15.31 1.05 0.24
N THR A 47 -14.16 0.38 0.02
CA THR A 47 -14.12 -1.08 -0.08
C THR A 47 -13.19 -1.72 0.94
N VAL A 48 -13.53 -2.97 1.29
CA VAL A 48 -12.64 -3.89 2.00
C VAL A 48 -12.55 -5.14 1.14
N ILE A 49 -11.34 -5.60 0.85
CA ILE A 49 -11.10 -6.77 0.01
C ILE A 49 -10.21 -7.75 0.76
N ASP A 50 -10.63 -8.99 0.82
CA ASP A 50 -9.87 -10.08 1.41
C ASP A 50 -9.29 -10.95 0.27
N GLY A 51 -7.97 -11.19 0.34
CA GLY A 51 -7.25 -12.02 -0.61
C GLY A 51 -6.61 -11.25 -1.75
N VAL A 52 -5.35 -11.59 -2.02
CA VAL A 52 -4.57 -10.92 -3.07
C VAL A 52 -5.12 -11.19 -4.47
N ASP A 53 -5.76 -12.36 -4.66
CA ASP A 53 -6.33 -12.73 -5.96
C ASP A 53 -7.52 -11.85 -6.35
N GLU A 54 -8.23 -11.28 -5.38
CA GLU A 54 -9.30 -10.32 -5.63
C GLU A 54 -8.78 -8.88 -5.61
N TYR A 55 -7.78 -8.62 -4.79
CA TYR A 55 -7.26 -7.26 -4.64
C TYR A 55 -6.55 -6.75 -5.90
N LEU A 56 -5.68 -7.55 -6.51
CA LEU A 56 -4.90 -7.09 -7.66
C LEU A 56 -5.77 -6.69 -8.85
N PRO A 57 -6.77 -7.49 -9.26
CA PRO A 57 -7.67 -7.06 -10.35
C PRO A 57 -8.40 -5.75 -10.02
N PHE A 58 -8.84 -5.58 -8.77
CA PHE A 58 -9.46 -4.35 -8.32
C PHE A 58 -8.49 -3.17 -8.43
N LEU A 59 -7.26 -3.33 -7.90
CA LEU A 59 -6.25 -2.28 -7.94
C LEU A 59 -5.91 -1.88 -9.37
N ILE A 60 -5.74 -2.84 -10.26
CA ILE A 60 -5.48 -2.59 -11.68
C ILE A 60 -6.64 -1.82 -12.31
N SER A 61 -7.88 -2.14 -11.96
CA SER A 61 -9.04 -1.43 -12.47
C SER A 61 -9.08 0.03 -12.00
N GLN A 62 -8.54 0.31 -10.83
CA GLN A 62 -8.54 1.67 -10.25
C GLN A 62 -7.39 2.53 -10.75
N ILE A 63 -6.19 1.98 -10.84
CA ILE A 63 -4.99 2.79 -11.11
C ILE A 63 -4.13 2.28 -12.26
N GLY A 64 -4.57 1.25 -12.98
CA GLY A 64 -3.77 0.68 -14.08
C GLY A 64 -3.36 1.70 -15.12
N ASP A 65 -4.23 2.64 -15.46
CA ASP A 65 -4.01 3.71 -16.43
C ASP A 65 -3.66 5.05 -15.78
N VAL A 66 -3.45 5.07 -14.48
CA VAL A 66 -3.18 6.30 -13.72
C VAL A 66 -1.70 6.36 -13.38
N VAL A 67 -1.06 7.49 -13.65
CA VAL A 67 0.31 7.72 -13.18
C VAL A 67 0.24 7.96 -11.68
N THR A 68 0.96 7.19 -10.90
CA THR A 68 0.93 7.29 -9.44
C THR A 68 2.31 7.45 -8.85
N ALA A 69 2.39 8.21 -7.77
CA ALA A 69 3.58 8.32 -6.94
C ALA A 69 3.15 8.21 -5.48
N HIS A 70 3.56 7.14 -4.82
CA HIS A 70 3.26 6.88 -3.43
C HIS A 70 4.52 7.03 -2.59
N HIS A 71 4.41 7.71 -1.45
CA HIS A 71 5.53 7.87 -0.54
C HIS A 71 5.12 7.47 0.88
N GLY A 72 5.99 6.74 1.54
CA GLY A 72 5.92 6.48 2.97
C GLY A 72 6.98 7.31 3.67
N HIS A 73 6.58 7.98 4.74
CA HIS A 73 7.50 8.74 5.56
C HIS A 73 7.92 7.87 6.75
N MET A 74 8.40 8.48 7.81
CA MET A 74 8.96 7.73 8.93
C MET A 74 7.89 6.84 9.59
N PRO A 75 8.11 5.51 9.68
CA PRO A 75 7.13 4.60 10.26
C PRO A 75 7.31 4.41 11.76
N GLU A 76 6.23 3.98 12.41
CA GLU A 76 6.25 3.41 13.75
C GLU A 76 6.05 1.90 13.60
N ILE A 77 7.09 1.11 13.83
CA ILE A 77 7.02 -0.36 13.69
C ILE A 77 7.24 -1.01 15.04
N SER A 78 6.35 -1.96 15.37
CA SER A 78 6.44 -2.77 16.59
C SER A 78 6.57 -4.23 16.22
N LEU A 79 7.62 -4.87 16.71
CA LEU A 79 7.81 -6.32 16.58
C LEU A 79 7.03 -6.97 17.71
N VAL A 80 5.98 -7.73 17.35
CA VAL A 80 5.09 -8.38 18.34
C VAL A 80 5.74 -9.67 18.87
N ASP A 81 6.26 -10.47 17.96
CA ASP A 81 7.03 -11.68 18.24
C ASP A 81 7.96 -11.96 17.06
N ASP A 82 8.57 -13.16 17.01
CA ASP A 82 9.53 -13.50 15.95
C ASP A 82 8.90 -13.49 14.55
N ASP A 83 7.60 -13.70 14.45
CA ASP A 83 6.92 -13.89 13.18
C ASP A 83 5.86 -12.82 12.86
N HIS A 84 5.60 -11.89 13.78
CA HIS A 84 4.54 -10.89 13.63
C HIS A 84 5.02 -9.49 14.00
N ALA A 85 4.57 -8.51 13.22
CA ALA A 85 4.85 -7.10 13.47
C ALA A 85 3.66 -6.25 13.03
N THR A 86 3.62 -5.01 13.53
CA THR A 86 2.67 -3.99 13.12
C THR A 86 3.40 -2.73 12.72
N GLY A 87 2.76 -1.90 11.89
CA GLY A 87 3.37 -0.64 11.50
C GLY A 87 2.34 0.41 11.14
N ILE A 88 2.70 1.66 11.41
CA ILE A 88 1.94 2.82 10.97
C ILE A 88 2.89 3.69 10.17
N TRP A 89 2.52 3.98 8.92
CA TRP A 89 3.31 4.81 8.02
C TRP A 89 2.56 6.09 7.70
N ALA A 90 3.16 7.24 7.98
CA ALA A 90 2.67 8.47 7.38
C ALA A 90 2.88 8.37 5.86
N MET A 91 1.88 8.77 5.09
CA MET A 91 1.94 8.62 3.64
C MET A 91 1.42 9.85 2.93
N GLU A 92 1.91 10.02 1.71
CA GLU A 92 1.29 10.90 0.74
C GLU A 92 1.30 10.22 -0.62
N ASP A 93 0.34 10.55 -1.45
CA ASP A 93 0.25 10.05 -2.81
C ASP A 93 -0.17 11.15 -3.77
N GLU A 94 0.34 11.02 -5.00
CA GLU A 94 -0.09 11.86 -6.10
C GLU A 94 -0.54 10.96 -7.24
N LEU A 95 -1.69 11.28 -7.81
CA LEU A 95 -2.28 10.52 -8.91
C LEU A 95 -2.62 11.47 -10.05
N TRP A 96 -2.24 11.10 -11.28
CA TRP A 96 -2.53 11.85 -12.50
C TRP A 96 -3.30 10.95 -13.44
N TRP A 97 -4.57 11.30 -13.69
CA TRP A 97 -5.44 10.53 -14.58
C TRP A 97 -5.23 10.93 -16.05
N PRO A 98 -5.44 10.01 -16.98
CA PRO A 98 -5.41 10.36 -18.41
C PRO A 98 -6.55 11.32 -18.77
N GLU A 99 -6.40 12.01 -19.89
CA GLU A 99 -7.45 12.88 -20.40
C GLU A 99 -8.74 12.11 -20.65
N GLY A 100 -9.88 12.78 -20.47
CA GLY A 100 -11.20 12.19 -20.64
C GLY A 100 -11.81 11.61 -19.36
N GLN A 101 -11.08 11.67 -18.25
CA GLN A 101 -11.61 11.24 -16.97
C GLN A 101 -12.16 12.43 -16.17
N PRO A 102 -13.18 12.20 -15.29
CA PRO A 102 -13.74 13.29 -14.46
C PRO A 102 -12.74 13.90 -13.50
N ILE A 103 -11.81 13.10 -12.99
CA ILE A 103 -10.74 13.56 -12.09
C ILE A 103 -9.47 13.68 -12.91
N LYS A 104 -8.74 14.75 -12.71
CA LYS A 104 -7.48 15.04 -13.39
C LYS A 104 -6.28 14.74 -12.50
N TYR A 105 -6.38 15.06 -11.22
CA TYR A 105 -5.27 15.00 -10.28
C TYR A 105 -5.76 14.85 -8.85
N LEU A 106 -5.04 14.08 -8.05
CA LEU A 106 -5.22 13.98 -6.60
C LEU A 106 -3.86 14.10 -5.92
N HIS A 107 -3.79 14.91 -4.87
CA HIS A 107 -2.69 14.87 -3.91
C HIS A 107 -3.28 14.56 -2.54
N GLY A 108 -2.89 13.46 -1.94
CA GLY A 108 -3.48 12.98 -0.70
C GLY A 108 -2.46 12.76 0.40
N TYR A 109 -2.95 12.82 1.65
CA TYR A 109 -2.18 12.59 2.87
C TYR A 109 -2.97 11.67 3.79
N GLY A 110 -2.26 10.82 4.51
CA GLY A 110 -2.91 9.91 5.44
C GLY A 110 -1.92 8.99 6.13
N HIS A 111 -2.42 7.82 6.52
CA HIS A 111 -1.61 6.78 7.17
C HIS A 111 -1.99 5.41 6.66
N TYR A 112 -0.98 4.55 6.49
CA TYR A 112 -1.18 3.11 6.38
C TYR A 112 -1.06 2.51 7.77
N HIS A 113 -2.04 1.66 8.12
CA HIS A 113 -2.00 0.84 9.34
C HIS A 113 -1.86 -0.60 8.88
N GLU A 114 -0.74 -1.23 9.22
CA GLU A 114 -0.39 -2.52 8.62
C GLU A 114 -0.04 -3.56 9.67
N THR A 115 -0.28 -4.81 9.30
CA THR A 115 0.28 -5.95 10.02
C THR A 115 1.17 -6.73 9.06
N TYR A 116 2.20 -7.33 9.62
CA TYR A 116 3.19 -8.10 8.86
C TYR A 116 3.36 -9.47 9.47
N VAL A 117 3.65 -10.45 8.62
CA VAL A 117 3.92 -11.81 9.05
C VAL A 117 5.20 -12.29 8.36
N ARG A 118 6.04 -12.99 9.10
CA ARG A 118 7.22 -13.65 8.55
C ARG A 118 6.78 -14.97 7.91
N THR A 119 7.13 -15.17 6.65
CA THR A 119 6.88 -16.39 5.90
C THR A 119 8.21 -17.04 5.52
N ALA A 120 8.15 -18.23 4.89
CA ALA A 120 9.34 -18.88 4.36
C ALA A 120 10.08 -18.00 3.34
N ASP A 121 9.37 -17.08 2.67
CA ASP A 121 9.93 -16.15 1.68
C ASP A 121 10.24 -14.77 2.25
N GLY A 122 10.22 -14.61 3.57
CA GLY A 122 10.46 -13.35 4.26
C GLY A 122 9.18 -12.69 4.76
N TRP A 123 9.31 -11.46 5.20
CA TRP A 123 8.19 -10.68 5.72
C TRP A 123 7.22 -10.29 4.58
N LYS A 124 5.92 -10.36 4.88
CA LYS A 124 4.86 -9.95 3.95
C LYS A 124 3.81 -9.13 4.69
N ILE A 125 3.09 -8.29 3.95
CA ILE A 125 1.97 -7.52 4.50
C ILE A 125 0.76 -8.46 4.59
N SER A 126 0.22 -8.64 5.79
CA SER A 126 -0.96 -9.47 6.03
C SER A 126 -2.24 -8.67 6.14
N SER A 127 -2.15 -7.36 6.45
CA SER A 127 -3.27 -6.44 6.36
C SER A 127 -2.78 -5.02 6.16
N LEU A 128 -3.62 -4.23 5.50
CA LEU A 128 -3.34 -2.82 5.22
C LEU A 128 -4.65 -2.05 5.34
N ARG A 129 -4.67 -1.01 6.15
CA ARG A 129 -5.78 -0.07 6.22
C ARG A 129 -5.27 1.34 5.94
N LEU A 130 -5.84 1.98 4.94
CA LEU A 130 -5.51 3.36 4.60
C LEU A 130 -6.53 4.30 5.25
N THR A 131 -6.04 5.25 6.04
CA THR A 131 -6.84 6.34 6.59
C THR A 131 -6.38 7.66 6.00
N ARG A 132 -7.30 8.59 5.79
CA ARG A 132 -7.01 9.86 5.15
C ARG A 132 -7.04 11.02 6.14
N LEU A 133 -6.05 11.90 6.03
CA LEU A 133 -6.03 13.19 6.73
C LEU A 133 -6.60 14.29 5.86
N HIS A 134 -6.20 14.32 4.58
CA HIS A 134 -6.55 15.39 3.67
C HIS A 134 -6.33 14.96 2.23
N ARG A 135 -7.20 15.42 1.33
CA ARG A 135 -7.08 15.17 -0.10
C ARG A 135 -7.40 16.44 -0.87
N ILE A 136 -6.57 16.73 -1.86
CA ILE A 136 -6.75 17.86 -2.76
C ILE A 136 -6.99 17.28 -4.16
N PHE A 137 -8.13 17.63 -4.75
CA PHE A 137 -8.53 17.16 -6.08
C PHE A 137 -8.52 18.29 -7.08
N GLU A 138 -8.11 17.97 -8.32
CA GLU A 138 -8.40 18.78 -9.48
C GLU A 138 -9.31 17.98 -10.40
N PHE A 139 -10.43 18.59 -10.81
CA PHE A 139 -11.41 17.96 -11.68
C PHE A 139 -11.26 18.48 -13.10
N ALA A 140 -11.66 17.66 -14.06
CA ALA A 140 -11.72 18.07 -15.45
C ALA A 140 -12.84 19.10 -15.66
N ASP A 141 -12.64 19.98 -16.63
CA ASP A 141 -13.61 21.03 -16.99
C ASP A 141 -14.90 20.45 -17.60
#